data_4dc188e58e03df228c81984d36b0e566
#
_entry.id   4dc188e58e03df228c81984d36b0e566
#
_cell.length_a   1.000
_cell.length_b   1.000
_cell.length_c   1.000
_cell.angle_alpha   90.00
_cell.angle_beta   90.00
_cell.angle_gamma   90.00
#
_symmetry.space_group_name_H-M   'P 1'
#
loop_
_entity.id
_entity.type
_entity.pdbx_description
1 polymer ?
#
loop_
_entity_poly.entity_id
_entity_poly.type
_entity_poly.pdbx_seq_one_letter_code
_entity_poly.pdbx_strand_id
1 'polypeptide(L)'
;MNTKLVKSMIMTLLIATTALAGCLGSNDGDEGSDLEPLVVAFSLKDDYTNIDENPQRFADYLGDALNMDVSLYPIDSEGAALQALRFGNADIAFMDGGAAWVGWQQYGLDAIAADQKSDGRTYYSAHAVVLKDSDIAAAYLDDDPSTDPFSLMAGTTSCHTGWLKSAGMLLPMGYLIGNGYANVIGDANDVESLRSTITNFFNDDASIPDSGTPYYSYSGAVKCLSEGVGDVAFAKDSTIASYCGNEDASANEAWCLPESDYILLPSYGNAPSHPVMYNPATSNAATMTLVQEALVAMKDSTEGQSILADVLNTPAISATTATEHLSSYGNLIEDVPGISAYYNTKFTINDSVTPTISNIRIAFEMKDDYENPAENPQVLADFIAEQTGVSVTLYPVTSEGAIIEALRFGNADIAFMDGGAAWVGWKEYGLAAMAADLKSDGRTHYDAHAVVLNGSDIANAYLDNDTSTDPFAMMEGTTSCH
;
A
#
# COMPACT_ATOMS: atom_id res chain seq x y z
N MET A 1 -22.96 53.20 29.63
CA MET A 1 -23.26 52.31 30.75
C MET A 1 -22.91 50.90 30.35
N ASN A 2 -21.87 50.41 30.97
CA ASN A 2 -21.36 49.03 31.06
C ASN A 2 -20.95 48.23 29.81
N THR A 3 -19.67 48.41 29.50
CA THR A 3 -18.70 47.38 29.18
C THR A 3 -18.70 46.27 30.24
N LYS A 4 -18.82 44.99 29.82
CA LYS A 4 -18.15 43.87 30.51
C LYS A 4 -18.18 42.60 29.65
N LEU A 5 -16.97 42.21 29.22
CA LEU A 5 -16.43 40.88 29.30
C LEU A 5 -17.04 39.78 28.40
N VAL A 6 -16.41 39.64 27.21
CA VAL A 6 -16.16 38.30 26.66
C VAL A 6 -14.65 38.08 26.77
N LYS A 7 -14.21 37.46 27.85
CA LYS A 7 -12.87 36.90 27.98
C LYS A 7 -12.85 35.55 27.30
N SER A 8 -12.06 35.51 26.25
CA SER A 8 -11.46 34.34 25.65
C SER A 8 -11.08 33.30 26.69
N MET A 9 -11.63 32.12 26.56
CA MET A 9 -11.19 30.93 27.27
C MET A 9 -10.20 30.21 26.34
N ILE A 10 -8.92 30.62 26.41
CA ILE A 10 -7.80 29.83 25.90
C ILE A 10 -7.60 28.73 26.94
N MET A 11 -8.03 27.52 26.59
CA MET A 11 -7.79 26.33 27.38
C MET A 11 -6.39 25.84 27.07
N THR A 12 -5.43 26.28 27.85
CA THR A 12 -4.05 25.77 27.84
C THR A 12 -4.09 24.40 28.50
N LEU A 13 -3.95 23.35 27.69
CA LEU A 13 -3.75 21.99 28.18
C LEU A 13 -2.30 21.89 28.69
N LEU A 14 -2.11 22.01 29.99
CA LEU A 14 -0.86 21.70 30.66
C LEU A 14 -0.72 20.17 30.70
N ILE A 15 0.14 19.62 29.86
CA ILE A 15 0.64 18.25 30.04
C ILE A 15 1.66 18.29 31.17
N ALA A 16 1.30 17.66 32.26
CA ALA A 16 2.19 17.49 33.40
C ALA A 16 3.27 16.45 33.05
N THR A 17 4.48 16.94 32.76
CA THR A 17 5.68 16.10 32.71
C THR A 17 6.07 15.73 34.13
N THR A 18 5.85 14.48 34.53
CA THR A 18 6.46 13.91 35.71
C THR A 18 7.91 13.55 35.39
N ALA A 19 8.81 14.44 35.74
CA ALA A 19 10.24 14.15 35.77
C ALA A 19 10.53 13.10 36.82
N LEU A 20 10.93 11.88 36.43
CA LEU A 20 11.62 10.94 37.26
C LEU A 20 13.11 11.32 37.25
N ALA A 21 13.55 11.97 38.30
CA ALA A 21 14.95 12.20 38.55
C ALA A 21 15.57 10.86 39.07
N GLY A 22 16.44 10.26 38.28
CA GLY A 22 17.25 9.11 38.62
C GLY A 22 18.68 9.29 38.16
N CYS A 23 19.56 9.59 39.14
CA CYS A 23 21.01 9.41 39.20
C CYS A 23 21.91 9.87 38.04
N LEU A 24 22.63 10.97 38.35
CA LEU A 24 23.86 11.41 37.73
C LEU A 24 24.94 10.29 37.71
N GLY A 25 25.29 9.88 36.49
CA GLY A 25 26.57 9.28 36.16
C GLY A 25 27.11 10.03 34.96
N SER A 26 28.13 10.85 35.17
CA SER A 26 28.86 11.54 34.11
C SER A 26 29.63 10.53 33.29
N ASN A 27 29.26 10.36 32.00
CA ASN A 27 30.18 9.92 30.95
C ASN A 27 29.89 10.80 29.72
N ASP A 28 30.91 11.57 29.35
CA ASP A 28 31.00 12.19 28.05
C ASP A 28 31.08 11.07 27.00
N GLY A 29 29.97 10.84 26.32
CA GLY A 29 29.86 9.90 25.24
C GLY A 29 28.73 10.38 24.33
N ASP A 30 29.01 10.53 23.09
CA ASP A 30 28.16 10.83 21.96
C ASP A 30 26.71 10.36 22.19
N GLU A 31 25.76 11.30 22.38
CA GLU A 31 24.32 10.97 22.43
C GLU A 31 23.84 10.67 21.02
N GLY A 32 24.16 9.48 20.50
CA GLY A 32 23.47 8.91 19.36
C GLY A 32 21.99 8.77 19.70
N SER A 33 21.10 9.14 18.80
CA SER A 33 19.66 8.95 18.97
C SER A 33 19.38 7.47 19.23
N ASP A 34 18.58 7.16 20.26
CA ASP A 34 18.09 5.78 20.54
C ASP A 34 17.07 5.29 19.48
N LEU A 35 16.96 5.98 18.33
CA LEU A 35 16.06 5.61 17.25
C LEU A 35 16.78 4.65 16.28
N GLU A 36 16.08 3.59 15.88
CA GLU A 36 16.57 2.67 14.85
C GLU A 36 16.77 3.44 13.53
N PRO A 37 17.81 3.11 12.74
CA PRO A 37 18.04 3.73 11.44
C PRO A 37 16.84 3.59 10.52
N LEU A 38 16.52 4.65 9.73
CA LEU A 38 15.48 4.63 8.72
C LEU A 38 16.05 4.19 7.37
N VAL A 39 15.39 3.26 6.70
CA VAL A 39 15.77 2.76 5.38
C VAL A 39 14.73 3.18 4.35
N VAL A 40 15.16 3.94 3.33
CA VAL A 40 14.30 4.40 2.25
C VAL A 40 14.57 3.61 0.98
N ALA A 41 13.58 2.89 0.45
CA ALA A 41 13.70 2.26 -0.87
C ALA A 41 13.63 3.32 -1.96
N PHE A 42 14.66 3.36 -2.81
CA PHE A 42 14.77 4.36 -3.87
C PHE A 42 15.41 3.78 -5.14
N SER A 43 14.92 4.21 -6.31
CA SER A 43 15.52 3.85 -7.58
C SER A 43 16.81 4.64 -7.79
N LEU A 44 17.93 3.98 -7.69
CA LEU A 44 19.25 4.59 -7.82
C LEU A 44 19.80 4.41 -9.24
N LYS A 45 20.54 5.42 -9.72
CA LYS A 45 21.35 5.37 -10.94
C LYS A 45 22.80 5.11 -10.56
N ASP A 46 23.58 4.52 -11.47
CA ASP A 46 25.03 4.29 -11.26
C ASP A 46 25.82 5.60 -11.18
N ASP A 47 25.33 6.66 -11.84
CA ASP A 47 25.96 7.99 -11.87
C ASP A 47 24.89 9.08 -11.96
N TYR A 48 25.12 10.19 -11.25
CA TYR A 48 24.31 11.39 -11.27
C TYR A 48 25.14 12.53 -11.87
N THR A 49 24.92 12.81 -13.15
CA THR A 49 25.56 13.94 -13.85
C THR A 49 25.16 15.30 -13.27
N ASN A 50 23.91 15.38 -12.75
CA ASN A 50 23.45 16.49 -11.93
C ASN A 50 23.40 16.03 -10.48
N ILE A 51 24.27 16.54 -9.63
CA ILE A 51 24.33 16.20 -8.21
C ILE A 51 23.06 16.59 -7.45
N ASP A 52 22.31 17.57 -7.94
CA ASP A 52 21.06 18.01 -7.33
C ASP A 52 19.94 16.95 -7.43
N GLU A 53 20.06 16.04 -8.39
CA GLU A 53 19.13 14.91 -8.57
C GLU A 53 19.49 13.68 -7.72
N ASN A 54 20.57 13.71 -6.95
CA ASN A 54 21.01 12.56 -6.17
C ASN A 54 20.09 12.32 -4.96
N PRO A 55 19.45 11.14 -4.84
CA PRO A 55 18.59 10.78 -3.72
C PRO A 55 19.27 10.81 -2.35
N GLN A 56 20.60 10.76 -2.29
CA GLN A 56 21.32 10.88 -1.02
C GLN A 56 21.00 12.21 -0.31
N ARG A 57 20.76 13.30 -1.06
CA ARG A 57 20.31 14.58 -0.49
C ARG A 57 19.01 14.46 0.29
N PHE A 58 18.09 13.61 -0.20
CA PHE A 58 16.82 13.33 0.49
C PHE A 58 17.07 12.54 1.79
N ALA A 59 17.94 11.53 1.74
CA ALA A 59 18.29 10.75 2.93
C ALA A 59 19.00 11.62 3.99
N ASP A 60 19.96 12.45 3.57
CA ASP A 60 20.68 13.37 4.45
C ASP A 60 19.72 14.37 5.11
N TYR A 61 18.80 14.97 4.32
CA TYR A 61 17.78 15.89 4.82
C TYR A 61 16.87 15.24 5.88
N LEU A 62 16.39 14.02 5.61
CA LEU A 62 15.59 13.29 6.59
C LEU A 62 16.38 12.95 7.85
N GLY A 63 17.66 12.55 7.68
CA GLY A 63 18.57 12.27 8.78
C GLY A 63 18.73 13.46 9.71
N ASP A 64 18.99 14.64 9.14
CA ASP A 64 19.12 15.89 9.89
C ASP A 64 17.78 16.29 10.57
N ALA A 65 16.66 16.17 9.84
CA ALA A 65 15.33 16.54 10.35
C ALA A 65 14.87 15.65 11.51
N LEU A 66 15.21 14.36 11.47
CA LEU A 66 14.80 13.34 12.44
C LEU A 66 15.85 13.07 13.51
N ASN A 67 17.07 13.60 13.35
CA ASN A 67 18.24 13.29 14.18
C ASN A 67 18.46 11.78 14.30
N MET A 68 18.44 11.08 13.17
CA MET A 68 18.66 9.63 13.09
C MET A 68 19.42 9.28 11.80
N ASP A 69 20.03 8.11 11.76
CA ASP A 69 20.67 7.61 10.53
C ASP A 69 19.60 7.26 9.49
N VAL A 70 19.76 7.77 8.26
CA VAL A 70 18.91 7.44 7.11
C VAL A 70 19.77 6.89 5.98
N SER A 71 19.37 5.75 5.45
CA SER A 71 20.07 5.07 4.36
C SER A 71 19.15 4.76 3.20
N LEU A 72 19.72 4.61 1.99
CA LEU A 72 19.00 4.26 0.79
C LEU A 72 19.12 2.75 0.52
N TYR A 73 17.99 2.11 0.24
CA TYR A 73 17.91 0.73 -0.25
C TYR A 73 17.65 0.76 -1.75
N PRO A 74 18.62 0.29 -2.59
CA PRO A 74 18.48 0.37 -4.03
C PRO A 74 17.40 -0.59 -4.55
N ILE A 75 16.51 -0.07 -5.40
CA ILE A 75 15.48 -0.83 -6.10
C ILE A 75 15.57 -0.53 -7.60
N ASP A 76 15.13 -1.49 -8.41
CA ASP A 76 15.08 -1.40 -9.88
C ASP A 76 13.65 -1.47 -10.44
N SER A 77 12.67 -1.70 -9.58
CA SER A 77 11.27 -1.85 -9.97
C SER A 77 10.31 -1.60 -8.82
N GLU A 78 9.05 -1.32 -9.14
CA GLU A 78 7.95 -1.22 -8.18
C GLU A 78 7.76 -2.53 -7.38
N GLY A 79 7.99 -3.68 -8.02
CA GLY A 79 7.97 -4.97 -7.35
C GLY A 79 9.08 -5.10 -6.30
N ALA A 80 10.28 -4.58 -6.58
CA ALA A 80 11.38 -4.54 -5.61
C ALA A 80 11.05 -3.64 -4.42
N ALA A 81 10.44 -2.45 -4.66
CA ALA A 81 9.96 -1.58 -3.60
C ALA A 81 8.94 -2.29 -2.70
N LEU A 82 7.95 -2.95 -3.32
CA LEU A 82 6.92 -3.70 -2.63
C LEU A 82 7.51 -4.80 -1.72
N GLN A 83 8.47 -5.57 -2.24
CA GLN A 83 9.13 -6.61 -1.46
C GLN A 83 10.03 -6.04 -0.36
N ALA A 84 10.74 -4.95 -0.62
CA ALA A 84 11.56 -4.29 0.40
C ALA A 84 10.72 -3.87 1.60
N LEU A 85 9.55 -3.24 1.39
CA LEU A 85 8.61 -2.89 2.46
C LEU A 85 8.00 -4.13 3.14
N ARG A 86 7.56 -5.11 2.34
CA ARG A 86 6.92 -6.33 2.85
C ARG A 86 7.81 -7.09 3.82
N PHE A 87 9.11 -7.18 3.52
CA PHE A 87 10.07 -7.94 4.30
C PHE A 87 10.89 -7.08 5.29
N GLY A 88 10.57 -5.79 5.43
CA GLY A 88 11.26 -4.89 6.35
C GLY A 88 12.71 -4.58 5.94
N ASN A 89 13.06 -4.74 4.66
CA ASN A 89 14.36 -4.32 4.11
C ASN A 89 14.42 -2.81 3.87
N ALA A 90 13.26 -2.17 3.80
CA ALA A 90 13.08 -0.74 3.81
C ALA A 90 11.85 -0.37 4.65
N ASP A 91 11.89 0.81 5.26
CA ASP A 91 10.82 1.34 6.08
C ASP A 91 9.80 2.12 5.28
N ILE A 92 10.24 2.89 4.28
CA ILE A 92 9.39 3.66 3.39
C ILE A 92 9.81 3.51 1.93
N ALA A 93 8.85 3.67 1.01
CA ALA A 93 9.07 3.77 -0.43
C ALA A 93 8.02 4.67 -1.09
N PHE A 94 8.44 5.46 -2.10
CA PHE A 94 7.52 6.10 -3.03
C PHE A 94 7.10 5.09 -4.08
N MET A 95 5.80 4.95 -4.33
CA MET A 95 5.26 3.90 -5.19
C MET A 95 4.23 4.40 -6.19
N ASP A 96 4.17 3.78 -7.37
CA ASP A 96 3.07 3.96 -8.31
C ASP A 96 1.75 3.46 -7.70
N GLY A 97 0.62 4.12 -8.07
CA GLY A 97 -0.69 3.80 -7.55
C GLY A 97 -1.11 2.32 -7.71
N GLY A 98 -0.72 1.66 -8.80
CA GLY A 98 -1.01 0.23 -9.01
C GLY A 98 -0.23 -0.68 -8.05
N ALA A 99 1.06 -0.43 -7.86
CA ALA A 99 1.89 -1.18 -6.92
C ALA A 99 1.49 -0.91 -5.47
N ALA A 100 1.23 0.36 -5.14
CA ALA A 100 0.74 0.77 -3.83
C ALA A 100 -0.61 0.11 -3.49
N TRP A 101 -1.52 0.03 -4.46
CA TRP A 101 -2.81 -0.65 -4.28
C TRP A 101 -2.64 -2.14 -3.97
N VAL A 102 -1.75 -2.85 -4.70
CA VAL A 102 -1.42 -4.25 -4.38
C VAL A 102 -0.81 -4.37 -2.98
N GLY A 103 0.13 -3.48 -2.65
CA GLY A 103 0.75 -3.43 -1.32
C GLY A 103 -0.28 -3.31 -0.20
N TRP A 104 -1.22 -2.37 -0.36
CA TRP A 104 -2.30 -2.17 0.59
C TRP A 104 -3.24 -3.37 0.68
N GLN A 105 -3.77 -3.84 -0.47
CA GLN A 105 -4.82 -4.87 -0.49
C GLN A 105 -4.31 -6.27 -0.09
N GLN A 106 -3.07 -6.61 -0.44
CA GLN A 106 -2.57 -7.97 -0.27
C GLN A 106 -1.59 -8.14 0.86
N TYR A 107 -0.82 -7.10 1.17
CA TYR A 107 0.26 -7.20 2.14
C TYR A 107 0.06 -6.30 3.35
N GLY A 108 -1.09 -5.59 3.44
CA GLY A 108 -1.42 -4.74 4.57
C GLY A 108 -0.51 -3.53 4.72
N LEU A 109 0.18 -3.12 3.64
CA LEU A 109 0.94 -1.87 3.65
C LEU A 109 -0.01 -0.68 3.79
N ASP A 110 0.47 0.41 4.38
CA ASP A 110 -0.28 1.65 4.48
C ASP A 110 0.54 2.82 3.91
N ALA A 111 -0.10 3.96 3.73
CA ALA A 111 0.55 5.20 3.28
C ALA A 111 0.65 6.18 4.45
N ILE A 112 1.80 6.85 4.57
CA ILE A 112 1.95 7.98 5.50
C ILE A 112 1.75 9.32 4.82
N ALA A 113 2.03 9.41 3.53
CA ALA A 113 1.98 10.65 2.76
C ALA A 113 1.83 10.36 1.26
N ALA A 114 1.61 11.40 0.46
CA ALA A 114 1.62 11.34 -1.00
C ALA A 114 2.15 12.64 -1.60
N ASP A 115 2.77 12.56 -2.78
CA ASP A 115 3.22 13.72 -3.53
C ASP A 115 2.05 14.57 -4.01
N GLN A 116 2.26 15.88 -4.12
CA GLN A 116 1.27 16.81 -4.65
C GLN A 116 1.49 17.11 -6.14
N LYS A 117 0.42 17.48 -6.80
CA LYS A 117 0.47 18.16 -8.11
C LYS A 117 0.60 19.68 -7.89
N SER A 118 0.91 20.42 -8.96
CA SER A 118 1.13 21.86 -8.89
C SER A 118 -0.07 22.66 -8.35
N ASP A 119 -1.27 22.09 -8.40
CA ASP A 119 -2.49 22.66 -7.85
C ASP A 119 -2.81 22.22 -6.42
N GLY A 120 -1.91 21.48 -5.77
CA GLY A 120 -2.01 21.02 -4.40
C GLY A 120 -2.78 19.71 -4.20
N ARG A 121 -3.36 19.13 -5.26
CA ARG A 121 -4.04 17.82 -5.19
C ARG A 121 -3.02 16.70 -5.11
N THR A 122 -3.40 15.60 -4.45
CA THR A 122 -2.63 14.33 -4.42
C THR A 122 -3.15 13.31 -5.45
N TYR A 123 -3.85 13.77 -6.46
CA TYR A 123 -4.42 12.95 -7.52
C TYR A 123 -4.59 13.79 -8.80
N TYR A 124 -4.86 13.13 -9.90
CA TYR A 124 -5.36 13.74 -11.15
C TYR A 124 -6.62 12.99 -11.61
N SER A 125 -7.56 13.72 -12.21
CA SER A 125 -8.85 13.16 -12.59
C SER A 125 -8.81 12.61 -14.02
N ALA A 126 -9.46 11.46 -14.23
CA ALA A 126 -9.63 10.85 -15.55
C ALA A 126 -10.92 11.33 -16.21
N HIS A 127 -10.84 11.78 -17.46
CA HIS A 127 -11.97 12.29 -18.23
C HIS A 127 -12.02 11.67 -19.61
N ALA A 128 -13.23 11.56 -20.18
CA ALA A 128 -13.39 11.55 -21.61
C ALA A 128 -13.31 12.98 -22.13
N VAL A 129 -12.63 13.14 -23.24
CA VAL A 129 -12.54 14.36 -24.02
C VAL A 129 -13.21 14.09 -25.37
N VAL A 130 -14.15 14.95 -25.74
CA VAL A 130 -14.86 14.89 -27.01
C VAL A 130 -14.84 16.25 -27.70
N LEU A 131 -15.10 16.31 -29.00
CA LEU A 131 -15.22 17.58 -29.69
C LEU A 131 -16.61 18.17 -29.42
N LYS A 132 -16.68 19.51 -29.32
CA LYS A 132 -17.91 20.27 -29.00
C LYS A 132 -19.09 20.03 -29.94
N ASP A 133 -18.81 19.70 -31.20
CA ASP A 133 -19.82 19.47 -32.23
C ASP A 133 -20.25 17.98 -32.30
N SER A 134 -19.81 17.12 -31.39
CA SER A 134 -20.21 15.71 -31.31
C SER A 134 -21.58 15.53 -30.63
N ASP A 135 -22.29 14.44 -30.97
CA ASP A 135 -23.55 14.07 -30.32
C ASP A 135 -23.33 13.80 -28.82
N ILE A 136 -22.15 13.29 -28.42
CA ILE A 136 -21.78 13.05 -27.01
C ILE A 136 -21.67 14.38 -26.27
N ALA A 137 -21.03 15.40 -26.85
CA ALA A 137 -20.97 16.73 -26.27
C ALA A 137 -22.34 17.38 -26.17
N ALA A 138 -23.17 17.24 -27.21
CA ALA A 138 -24.54 17.75 -27.20
C ALA A 138 -25.37 17.16 -26.05
N ALA A 139 -25.31 15.85 -25.88
CA ALA A 139 -25.99 15.16 -24.77
C ALA A 139 -25.50 15.54 -23.37
N TYR A 140 -24.23 15.93 -23.25
CA TYR A 140 -23.70 16.43 -21.98
C TYR A 140 -24.13 17.88 -21.69
N LEU A 141 -24.28 18.69 -22.73
CA LEU A 141 -24.52 20.14 -22.61
C LEU A 141 -26.01 20.52 -22.63
N ASP A 142 -26.92 19.60 -22.93
CA ASP A 142 -28.35 19.86 -23.04
C ASP A 142 -29.10 19.91 -21.71
N ASP A 143 -28.44 19.60 -20.60
CA ASP A 143 -29.02 19.52 -19.25
C ASP A 143 -30.22 18.56 -19.14
N ASP A 144 -30.42 17.65 -20.10
CA ASP A 144 -31.50 16.67 -20.08
C ASP A 144 -31.03 15.35 -19.42
N PRO A 145 -31.54 15.00 -18.24
CA PRO A 145 -31.13 13.76 -17.56
C PRO A 145 -31.57 12.47 -18.29
N SER A 146 -32.36 12.59 -19.35
CA SER A 146 -32.75 11.43 -20.19
C SER A 146 -31.70 11.14 -21.29
N THR A 147 -30.80 12.05 -21.55
CA THR A 147 -29.67 11.87 -22.47
C THR A 147 -28.40 11.58 -21.63
N ASP A 148 -27.77 10.46 -21.90
CA ASP A 148 -26.58 10.02 -21.18
C ASP A 148 -25.38 9.97 -22.10
N PRO A 149 -24.40 10.91 -21.96
CA PRO A 149 -23.24 10.99 -22.84
C PRO A 149 -22.37 9.71 -22.81
N PHE A 150 -22.34 8.98 -21.70
CA PHE A 150 -21.57 7.74 -21.61
C PHE A 150 -22.20 6.61 -22.42
N SER A 151 -23.52 6.53 -22.47
CA SER A 151 -24.25 5.58 -23.32
C SER A 151 -23.99 5.83 -24.81
N LEU A 152 -23.84 7.09 -25.23
CA LEU A 152 -23.58 7.47 -26.63
C LEU A 152 -22.16 7.16 -27.10
N MET A 153 -21.25 6.76 -26.19
CA MET A 153 -19.92 6.28 -26.57
C MET A 153 -19.95 4.90 -27.23
N ALA A 154 -21.02 4.14 -27.04
CA ALA A 154 -21.14 2.80 -27.63
C ALA A 154 -21.09 2.87 -29.17
N GLY A 155 -20.20 2.06 -29.75
CA GLY A 155 -19.99 2.01 -31.20
C GLY A 155 -19.14 3.14 -31.80
N THR A 156 -18.67 4.11 -31.00
CA THR A 156 -17.75 5.16 -31.46
C THR A 156 -16.31 4.64 -31.47
N THR A 157 -15.37 5.40 -32.02
CA THR A 157 -13.92 5.08 -32.00
C THR A 157 -13.25 5.76 -30.83
N SER A 158 -12.65 4.96 -29.93
CA SER A 158 -11.94 5.46 -28.74
C SER A 158 -10.46 5.63 -28.97
N CYS A 159 -9.88 6.68 -28.32
CA CYS A 159 -8.44 6.96 -28.28
C CYS A 159 -7.92 6.79 -26.85
N HIS A 160 -7.23 5.69 -26.58
CA HIS A 160 -6.60 5.42 -25.29
C HIS A 160 -5.15 5.90 -25.24
N THR A 161 -4.61 6.10 -24.04
CA THR A 161 -3.21 6.58 -23.85
C THR A 161 -2.16 5.46 -23.95
N GLY A 162 -2.59 4.23 -24.03
CA GLY A 162 -1.77 3.02 -24.05
C GLY A 162 -2.31 1.95 -23.12
N TRP A 163 -1.79 0.73 -23.28
CA TRP A 163 -2.27 -0.45 -22.55
C TRP A 163 -2.12 -0.30 -21.03
N LEU A 164 -3.21 -0.49 -20.30
CA LEU A 164 -3.32 -0.47 -18.84
C LEU A 164 -2.86 0.84 -18.15
N LYS A 165 -2.90 1.97 -18.87
CA LYS A 165 -2.64 3.28 -18.27
C LYS A 165 -3.84 3.74 -17.43
N SER A 166 -3.58 4.29 -16.23
CA SER A 166 -4.63 4.59 -15.24
C SER A 166 -5.75 5.48 -15.79
N ALA A 167 -5.50 6.77 -16.02
CA ALA A 167 -6.55 7.69 -16.46
C ALA A 167 -6.94 7.55 -17.94
N GLY A 168 -6.08 6.95 -18.77
CA GLY A 168 -6.35 6.76 -20.20
C GLY A 168 -7.01 5.43 -20.57
N MET A 169 -7.14 4.51 -19.62
CA MET A 169 -7.77 3.20 -19.89
C MET A 169 -8.42 2.58 -18.65
N LEU A 170 -7.68 2.38 -17.54
CA LEU A 170 -8.19 1.61 -16.40
C LEU A 170 -9.40 2.27 -15.74
N LEU A 171 -9.30 3.56 -15.41
CA LEU A 171 -10.39 4.29 -14.77
C LEU A 171 -11.61 4.45 -15.70
N PRO A 172 -11.47 4.86 -16.99
CA PRO A 172 -12.59 4.89 -17.91
C PRO A 172 -13.27 3.54 -18.08
N MET A 173 -12.49 2.47 -18.31
CA MET A 173 -13.06 1.15 -18.53
C MET A 173 -13.66 0.55 -17.26
N GLY A 174 -13.00 0.72 -16.12
CA GLY A 174 -13.57 0.30 -14.82
C GLY A 174 -14.91 0.99 -14.56
N TYR A 175 -15.00 2.31 -14.80
CA TYR A 175 -16.26 3.03 -14.67
C TYR A 175 -17.33 2.51 -15.64
N LEU A 176 -16.99 2.35 -16.94
CA LEU A 176 -17.95 1.90 -17.96
C LEU A 176 -18.43 0.46 -17.69
N ILE A 177 -17.57 -0.42 -17.20
CA ILE A 177 -17.92 -1.80 -16.85
C ILE A 177 -18.73 -1.81 -15.55
N GLY A 178 -18.24 -1.17 -14.50
CA GLY A 178 -18.87 -1.18 -13.18
C GLY A 178 -20.27 -0.55 -13.15
N ASN A 179 -20.53 0.43 -14.04
CA ASN A 179 -21.85 1.03 -14.22
C ASN A 179 -22.72 0.34 -15.28
N GLY A 180 -22.24 -0.75 -15.89
CA GLY A 180 -23.02 -1.56 -16.83
C GLY A 180 -23.17 -1.00 -18.24
N TYR A 181 -22.35 -0.02 -18.63
CA TYR A 181 -22.29 0.47 -20.00
C TYR A 181 -21.59 -0.53 -20.91
N ALA A 182 -20.47 -1.08 -20.47
CA ALA A 182 -19.68 -2.08 -21.19
C ALA A 182 -19.78 -3.46 -20.51
N ASN A 183 -20.03 -4.50 -21.30
CA ASN A 183 -20.01 -5.88 -20.80
C ASN A 183 -18.63 -6.49 -21.04
N VAL A 184 -18.10 -7.21 -20.05
CA VAL A 184 -16.86 -7.95 -20.20
C VAL A 184 -17.00 -9.03 -21.27
N ILE A 185 -16.11 -9.03 -22.25
CA ILE A 185 -16.03 -10.00 -23.34
C ILE A 185 -14.79 -10.88 -23.13
N GLY A 186 -15.00 -12.15 -22.83
CA GLY A 186 -13.95 -13.11 -22.56
C GLY A 186 -13.94 -13.60 -21.10
N ASP A 187 -12.76 -13.93 -20.59
CA ASP A 187 -12.57 -14.39 -19.21
C ASP A 187 -12.41 -13.19 -18.28
N ALA A 188 -13.26 -13.08 -17.28
CA ALA A 188 -13.20 -11.99 -16.29
C ALA A 188 -11.92 -12.02 -15.43
N ASN A 189 -11.17 -13.11 -15.44
CA ASN A 189 -9.88 -13.24 -14.73
C ASN A 189 -8.66 -13.00 -15.63
N ASP A 190 -8.87 -12.72 -16.91
CA ASP A 190 -7.80 -12.46 -17.87
C ASP A 190 -7.83 -11.00 -18.33
N VAL A 191 -6.74 -10.28 -18.06
CA VAL A 191 -6.62 -8.85 -18.42
C VAL A 191 -6.68 -8.62 -19.94
N GLU A 192 -6.31 -9.59 -20.76
CA GLU A 192 -6.42 -9.48 -22.23
C GLU A 192 -7.88 -9.42 -22.69
N SER A 193 -8.83 -9.91 -21.90
CA SER A 193 -10.27 -9.74 -22.14
C SER A 193 -10.71 -8.25 -22.19
N LEU A 194 -9.92 -7.34 -21.61
CA LEU A 194 -10.16 -5.90 -21.69
C LEU A 194 -10.09 -5.39 -23.15
N ARG A 195 -9.19 -5.95 -24.00
CA ARG A 195 -9.10 -5.56 -25.41
C ARG A 195 -10.40 -5.87 -26.16
N SER A 196 -10.88 -7.09 -25.99
CA SER A 196 -12.16 -7.52 -26.59
C SER A 196 -13.35 -6.73 -26.02
N THR A 197 -13.30 -6.37 -24.76
CA THR A 197 -14.32 -5.52 -24.11
C THR A 197 -14.35 -4.12 -24.70
N ILE A 198 -13.17 -3.51 -24.90
CA ILE A 198 -13.02 -2.19 -25.53
C ILE A 198 -13.57 -2.22 -26.97
N THR A 199 -13.13 -3.15 -27.81
CA THR A 199 -13.58 -3.22 -29.21
C THR A 199 -15.05 -3.59 -29.36
N ASN A 200 -15.62 -4.33 -28.40
CA ASN A 200 -17.04 -4.63 -28.39
C ASN A 200 -17.91 -3.43 -27.97
N PHE A 201 -17.47 -2.64 -26.99
CA PHE A 201 -18.22 -1.47 -26.52
C PHE A 201 -18.06 -0.29 -27.50
N PHE A 202 -16.85 0.03 -27.90
CA PHE A 202 -16.54 1.03 -28.91
C PHE A 202 -16.69 0.43 -30.31
N ASN A 203 -15.62 0.29 -31.05
CA ASN A 203 -15.58 -0.43 -32.31
C ASN A 203 -14.18 -1.02 -32.54
N ASP A 204 -13.99 -1.74 -33.65
CA ASP A 204 -12.73 -2.41 -33.98
C ASP A 204 -11.57 -1.45 -34.28
N ASP A 205 -11.84 -0.17 -34.55
CA ASP A 205 -10.86 0.88 -34.82
C ASP A 205 -10.39 1.58 -33.53
N ALA A 206 -10.84 1.15 -32.35
CA ALA A 206 -10.40 1.68 -31.06
C ALA A 206 -8.87 1.70 -30.93
N SER A 207 -8.30 2.88 -30.71
CA SER A 207 -6.85 3.07 -30.63
C SER A 207 -6.31 2.72 -29.26
N ILE A 208 -5.52 1.64 -29.17
CA ILE A 208 -4.77 1.22 -27.99
C ILE A 208 -3.28 1.23 -28.36
N PRO A 209 -2.62 2.38 -28.35
CA PRO A 209 -1.29 2.55 -28.91
C PRO A 209 -0.18 1.96 -28.05
N ASP A 210 0.86 1.43 -28.68
CA ASP A 210 2.09 1.03 -28.04
C ASP A 210 3.01 2.25 -27.81
N SER A 211 3.91 2.11 -26.82
CA SER A 211 4.92 3.13 -26.52
C SER A 211 5.74 3.48 -27.77
N GLY A 212 5.99 4.77 -27.97
CA GLY A 212 6.74 5.28 -29.13
C GLY A 212 5.91 5.45 -30.41
N THR A 213 4.61 5.13 -30.41
CA THR A 213 3.72 5.40 -31.53
C THR A 213 3.06 6.79 -31.44
N PRO A 214 2.54 7.35 -32.56
CA PRO A 214 2.05 8.75 -32.60
C PRO A 214 0.92 9.10 -31.63
N TYR A 215 0.09 8.12 -31.27
CA TYR A 215 -1.08 8.33 -30.40
C TYR A 215 -0.86 7.85 -28.97
N TYR A 216 0.36 7.46 -28.62
CA TYR A 216 0.70 7.05 -27.25
C TYR A 216 0.76 8.26 -26.30
N SER A 217 0.47 8.06 -25.02
CA SER A 217 0.40 9.05 -23.94
C SER A 217 -0.86 9.95 -23.97
N TYR A 218 -0.96 10.85 -22.99
CA TYR A 218 -2.11 11.78 -22.90
C TYR A 218 -2.18 12.72 -24.12
N SER A 219 -1.05 13.28 -24.51
CA SER A 219 -0.99 14.11 -25.71
C SER A 219 -1.36 13.34 -26.98
N GLY A 220 -0.91 12.08 -27.08
CA GLY A 220 -1.22 11.21 -28.21
C GLY A 220 -2.71 10.85 -28.31
N ALA A 221 -3.40 10.58 -27.20
CA ALA A 221 -4.82 10.32 -27.19
C ALA A 221 -5.63 11.54 -27.66
N VAL A 222 -5.28 12.75 -27.18
CA VAL A 222 -5.92 13.99 -27.64
C VAL A 222 -5.58 14.29 -29.10
N LYS A 223 -4.35 14.02 -29.54
CA LYS A 223 -3.97 14.10 -30.96
C LYS A 223 -4.84 13.20 -31.84
N CYS A 224 -5.07 11.96 -31.44
CA CYS A 224 -5.95 11.00 -32.13
C CYS A 224 -7.37 11.59 -32.34
N LEU A 225 -7.92 12.21 -31.30
CA LEU A 225 -9.20 12.93 -31.38
C LEU A 225 -9.15 14.15 -32.32
N SER A 226 -8.12 14.99 -32.17
CA SER A 226 -7.97 16.24 -32.91
C SER A 226 -7.78 16.02 -34.41
N GLU A 227 -7.12 14.93 -34.81
CA GLU A 227 -6.93 14.52 -36.20
C GLU A 227 -8.13 13.77 -36.78
N GLY A 228 -9.20 13.56 -36.00
CA GLY A 228 -10.43 12.88 -36.43
C GLY A 228 -10.25 11.37 -36.65
N VAL A 229 -9.25 10.76 -36.02
CA VAL A 229 -9.05 9.31 -36.05
C VAL A 229 -10.00 8.61 -35.06
N GLY A 230 -10.36 9.26 -33.99
CA GLY A 230 -11.35 8.80 -33.03
C GLY A 230 -12.35 9.87 -32.64
N ASP A 231 -13.44 9.44 -32.00
CA ASP A 231 -14.57 10.27 -31.58
C ASP A 231 -14.48 10.68 -30.10
N VAL A 232 -13.77 9.88 -29.27
CA VAL A 232 -13.58 10.10 -27.83
C VAL A 232 -12.15 9.77 -27.42
N ALA A 233 -11.50 10.67 -26.68
CA ALA A 233 -10.18 10.43 -26.10
C ALA A 233 -10.26 10.36 -24.58
N PHE A 234 -9.40 9.53 -23.97
CA PHE A 234 -9.29 9.44 -22.52
C PHE A 234 -7.99 10.07 -22.04
N ALA A 235 -8.10 11.04 -21.15
CA ALA A 235 -6.95 11.79 -20.68
C ALA A 235 -7.14 12.27 -19.22
N LYS A 236 -6.07 12.78 -18.63
CA LYS A 236 -6.17 13.50 -17.36
C LYS A 236 -6.70 14.92 -17.59
N ASP A 237 -7.34 15.48 -16.58
CA ASP A 237 -7.97 16.81 -16.56
C ASP A 237 -7.09 17.96 -17.10
N SER A 238 -5.79 17.93 -16.81
CA SER A 238 -4.86 19.00 -17.22
C SER A 238 -4.34 18.87 -18.66
N THR A 239 -4.71 17.81 -19.41
CA THR A 239 -4.07 17.52 -20.70
C THR A 239 -4.31 18.61 -21.74
N ILE A 240 -5.56 19.07 -21.91
CA ILE A 240 -5.88 20.10 -22.92
C ILE A 240 -5.14 21.38 -22.58
N ALA A 241 -5.22 21.86 -21.35
CA ALA A 241 -4.54 23.08 -20.92
C ALA A 241 -3.01 22.99 -21.11
N SER A 242 -2.43 21.80 -20.85
CA SER A 242 -0.96 21.61 -20.95
C SER A 242 -0.43 21.64 -22.37
N TYR A 243 -1.18 21.17 -23.37
CA TYR A 243 -0.70 21.02 -24.75
C TYR A 243 -1.34 22.00 -25.74
N CYS A 244 -2.60 22.44 -25.46
CA CYS A 244 -3.42 23.24 -26.38
C CYS A 244 -3.92 24.56 -25.75
N GLY A 245 -3.63 24.82 -24.48
CA GLY A 245 -4.14 25.97 -23.74
C GLY A 245 -3.16 27.15 -23.62
N ASN A 246 -2.08 27.23 -24.43
CA ASN A 246 -1.18 28.36 -24.39
C ASN A 246 -1.85 29.62 -25.01
N GLU A 247 -1.71 30.76 -24.33
CA GLU A 247 -2.16 32.06 -24.87
C GLU A 247 -1.51 32.39 -26.21
N ASP A 248 -0.21 32.03 -26.37
CA ASP A 248 0.46 32.05 -27.66
C ASP A 248 0.19 30.73 -28.40
N ALA A 249 -0.73 30.76 -29.33
CA ALA A 249 -1.12 29.61 -30.14
C ALA A 249 0.05 28.92 -30.88
N SER A 250 1.16 29.64 -31.10
CA SER A 250 2.37 29.06 -31.72
C SER A 250 3.17 28.15 -30.76
N ALA A 251 2.88 28.22 -29.47
CA ALA A 251 3.48 27.36 -28.44
C ALA A 251 2.66 26.06 -28.21
N ASN A 252 1.45 25.99 -28.79
CA ASN A 252 0.65 24.77 -28.76
C ASN A 252 1.19 23.72 -29.73
N GLU A 253 0.85 22.46 -29.46
CA GLU A 253 1.17 21.38 -30.40
C GLU A 253 0.46 21.59 -31.75
N ALA A 254 1.11 21.26 -32.87
CA ALA A 254 0.61 21.54 -34.21
C ALA A 254 -0.73 20.84 -34.55
N TRP A 255 -1.06 19.77 -33.84
CA TRP A 255 -2.33 19.03 -33.99
C TRP A 255 -3.47 19.60 -33.15
N CYS A 256 -3.22 20.59 -32.27
CA CYS A 256 -4.24 21.16 -31.41
C CYS A 256 -5.32 21.91 -32.22
N LEU A 257 -6.56 21.66 -31.84
CA LEU A 257 -7.70 22.55 -32.13
C LEU A 257 -7.75 23.66 -31.06
N PRO A 258 -8.55 24.72 -31.26
CA PRO A 258 -8.82 25.69 -30.18
C PRO A 258 -9.25 24.99 -28.89
N GLU A 259 -8.77 25.42 -27.74
CA GLU A 259 -9.11 24.82 -26.45
C GLU A 259 -10.63 24.71 -26.23
N SER A 260 -11.38 25.73 -26.69
CA SER A 260 -12.86 25.77 -26.64
C SER A 260 -13.57 24.71 -27.48
N ASP A 261 -12.86 23.99 -28.31
CA ASP A 261 -13.44 22.94 -29.17
C ASP A 261 -13.42 21.57 -28.47
N TYR A 262 -12.75 21.48 -27.33
CA TYR A 262 -12.73 20.27 -26.50
C TYR A 262 -13.71 20.38 -25.32
N ILE A 263 -14.51 19.36 -25.14
CA ILE A 263 -15.41 19.22 -24.00
C ILE A 263 -14.90 18.06 -23.12
N LEU A 264 -14.62 18.36 -21.85
CA LEU A 264 -14.33 17.34 -20.84
C LEU A 264 -15.66 16.89 -20.22
N LEU A 265 -15.97 15.60 -20.35
CA LEU A 265 -17.12 15.00 -19.69
C LEU A 265 -16.86 14.86 -18.17
N PRO A 266 -17.86 14.54 -17.34
CA PRO A 266 -17.67 14.29 -15.94
C PRO A 266 -16.54 13.28 -15.69
N SER A 267 -15.80 13.49 -14.57
CA SER A 267 -14.69 12.62 -14.23
C SER A 267 -15.16 11.18 -13.99
N TYR A 268 -14.41 10.21 -14.50
CA TYR A 268 -14.58 8.81 -14.18
C TYR A 268 -14.10 8.47 -12.76
N GLY A 269 -13.16 9.26 -12.23
CA GLY A 269 -12.52 9.07 -10.94
C GLY A 269 -11.08 9.58 -10.95
N ASN A 270 -10.40 9.35 -9.84
CA ASN A 270 -9.08 9.91 -9.59
C ASN A 270 -8.01 8.82 -9.64
N ALA A 271 -6.95 9.07 -10.40
CA ALA A 271 -5.71 8.32 -10.30
C ALA A 271 -4.87 8.94 -9.18
N PRO A 272 -4.40 8.14 -8.21
CA PRO A 272 -3.58 8.64 -7.11
C PRO A 272 -2.24 9.15 -7.64
N SER A 273 -1.68 10.14 -6.98
CA SER A 273 -0.26 10.48 -7.10
C SER A 273 0.59 9.41 -6.39
N HIS A 274 1.92 9.58 -6.31
CA HIS A 274 2.77 8.57 -5.70
C HIS A 274 2.66 8.63 -4.17
N PRO A 275 2.08 7.62 -3.51
CA PRO A 275 2.10 7.54 -2.05
C PRO A 275 3.47 7.12 -1.52
N VAL A 276 3.79 7.60 -0.33
CA VAL A 276 4.88 7.09 0.49
C VAL A 276 4.33 5.96 1.33
N MET A 277 4.62 4.75 0.90
CA MET A 277 4.14 3.51 1.53
C MET A 277 5.10 3.02 2.60
N TYR A 278 4.56 2.33 3.60
CA TYR A 278 5.30 1.68 4.67
C TYR A 278 4.59 0.39 5.10
N ASN A 279 5.26 -0.43 5.92
CA ASN A 279 4.66 -1.65 6.46
C ASN A 279 4.34 -1.46 7.95
N PRO A 280 3.05 -1.32 8.35
CA PRO A 280 2.69 -1.15 9.76
C PRO A 280 3.10 -2.32 10.65
N ALA A 281 3.29 -3.51 10.09
CA ALA A 281 3.69 -4.69 10.84
C ALA A 281 5.19 -4.71 11.21
N THR A 282 6.03 -3.98 10.48
CA THR A 282 7.49 -3.97 10.72
C THR A 282 8.01 -2.60 11.16
N SER A 283 7.26 -1.52 10.94
CA SER A 283 7.70 -0.16 11.23
C SER A 283 7.18 0.34 12.58
N ASN A 284 7.98 1.14 13.28
CA ASN A 284 7.56 1.80 14.51
C ASN A 284 6.61 2.96 14.22
N ALA A 285 5.40 2.92 14.77
CA ALA A 285 4.36 3.94 14.51
C ALA A 285 4.78 5.36 14.93
N ALA A 286 5.55 5.51 16.04
CA ALA A 286 6.03 6.82 16.47
C ALA A 286 7.07 7.37 15.49
N THR A 287 7.99 6.53 15.01
CA THR A 287 8.96 6.89 13.97
C THR A 287 8.24 7.29 12.68
N MET A 288 7.24 6.54 12.25
CA MET A 288 6.47 6.86 11.03
C MET A 288 5.72 8.19 11.15
N THR A 289 5.23 8.55 12.34
CA THR A 289 4.66 9.88 12.58
C THR A 289 5.68 10.99 12.40
N LEU A 290 6.89 10.83 12.96
CA LEU A 290 7.98 11.80 12.77
C LEU A 290 8.41 11.91 11.31
N VAL A 291 8.50 10.79 10.61
CA VAL A 291 8.81 10.77 9.16
C VAL A 291 7.73 11.50 8.37
N GLN A 292 6.45 11.26 8.65
CA GLN A 292 5.34 11.98 8.02
C GLN A 292 5.45 13.48 8.23
N GLU A 293 5.68 13.92 9.48
CA GLU A 293 5.85 15.35 9.81
C GLU A 293 7.04 15.97 9.08
N ALA A 294 8.18 15.27 9.01
CA ALA A 294 9.38 15.73 8.30
C ALA A 294 9.12 15.86 6.79
N LEU A 295 8.47 14.87 6.16
CA LEU A 295 8.11 14.90 4.75
C LEU A 295 7.18 16.07 4.41
N VAL A 296 6.15 16.31 5.23
CA VAL A 296 5.20 17.40 5.02
C VAL A 296 5.86 18.77 5.22
N ALA A 297 6.83 18.88 6.13
CA ALA A 297 7.53 20.11 6.42
C ALA A 297 8.61 20.47 5.37
N MET A 298 8.99 19.58 4.46
CA MET A 298 10.02 19.86 3.43
C MET A 298 9.74 21.14 2.64
N LYS A 299 8.48 21.41 2.32
CA LYS A 299 8.05 22.62 1.59
C LYS A 299 8.35 23.93 2.31
N ASP A 300 8.59 23.90 3.62
CA ASP A 300 8.76 25.09 4.45
C ASP A 300 10.23 25.57 4.55
N SER A 301 11.17 24.79 3.97
CA SER A 301 12.59 25.13 3.90
C SER A 301 13.08 25.25 2.46
N THR A 302 14.08 26.11 2.22
CA THR A 302 14.67 26.26 0.87
C THR A 302 15.33 24.97 0.39
N GLU A 303 16.00 24.24 1.28
CA GLU A 303 16.64 22.97 0.97
C GLU A 303 15.62 21.89 0.66
N GLY A 304 14.57 21.76 1.52
CA GLY A 304 13.48 20.82 1.27
C GLY A 304 12.76 21.08 -0.05
N GLN A 305 12.51 22.37 -0.40
CA GLN A 305 11.92 22.74 -1.70
C GLN A 305 12.81 22.33 -2.88
N SER A 306 14.12 22.49 -2.78
CA SER A 306 15.06 22.05 -3.81
C SER A 306 15.03 20.51 -3.97
N ILE A 307 15.05 19.77 -2.85
CA ILE A 307 14.97 18.29 -2.88
C ILE A 307 13.63 17.81 -3.45
N LEU A 308 12.52 18.45 -3.06
CA LEU A 308 11.19 18.15 -3.62
C LEU A 308 11.18 18.31 -5.14
N ALA A 309 11.77 19.40 -5.66
CA ALA A 309 11.80 19.69 -7.09
C ALA A 309 12.79 18.78 -7.84
N ASP A 310 14.02 18.66 -7.35
CA ASP A 310 15.14 18.07 -8.08
C ASP A 310 15.18 16.53 -7.94
N VAL A 311 14.84 16.00 -6.76
CA VAL A 311 14.90 14.58 -6.46
C VAL A 311 13.54 13.90 -6.61
N LEU A 312 12.49 14.50 -6.05
CA LEU A 312 11.14 13.88 -5.97
C LEU A 312 10.19 14.34 -7.09
N ASN A 313 10.58 15.38 -7.83
CA ASN A 313 9.79 15.98 -8.92
C ASN A 313 8.34 16.32 -8.52
N THR A 314 8.18 16.88 -7.33
CA THR A 314 6.90 17.31 -6.76
C THR A 314 7.02 18.66 -6.07
N PRO A 315 6.01 19.52 -6.05
CA PRO A 315 6.05 20.78 -5.32
C PRO A 315 5.92 20.63 -3.80
N ALA A 316 5.30 19.53 -3.33
CA ALA A 316 5.11 19.27 -1.91
C ALA A 316 4.64 17.82 -1.66
N ILE A 317 4.59 17.45 -0.38
CA ILE A 317 4.06 16.18 0.11
C ILE A 317 2.94 16.48 1.12
N SER A 318 1.86 15.70 1.08
CA SER A 318 0.73 15.78 2.02
C SER A 318 0.57 14.48 2.79
N ALA A 319 0.23 14.58 4.08
CA ALA A 319 -0.17 13.43 4.88
C ALA A 319 -1.43 12.77 4.30
N THR A 320 -1.46 11.44 4.29
CA THR A 320 -2.60 10.63 3.87
C THR A 320 -2.50 9.22 4.43
N THR A 321 -3.51 8.40 4.19
CA THR A 321 -3.50 6.95 4.45
C THR A 321 -3.79 6.19 3.14
N ALA A 322 -3.45 4.91 3.07
CA ALA A 322 -3.78 4.10 1.89
C ALA A 322 -5.29 4.06 1.64
N THR A 323 -6.10 3.99 2.69
CA THR A 323 -7.56 4.02 2.57
C THR A 323 -8.05 5.32 1.94
N GLU A 324 -7.57 6.48 2.38
CA GLU A 324 -7.99 7.77 1.84
C GLU A 324 -7.49 7.98 0.40
N HIS A 325 -6.27 7.54 0.12
CA HIS A 325 -5.59 7.82 -1.12
C HIS A 325 -5.91 6.84 -2.25
N LEU A 326 -6.10 5.55 -1.94
CA LEU A 326 -6.19 4.47 -2.93
C LEU A 326 -7.60 3.88 -3.10
N SER A 327 -8.54 4.05 -2.15
CA SER A 327 -9.85 3.38 -2.22
C SER A 327 -10.64 3.73 -3.47
N SER A 328 -10.72 5.00 -3.83
CA SER A 328 -11.47 5.44 -5.02
C SER A 328 -10.90 4.87 -6.31
N TYR A 329 -9.58 4.81 -6.41
CA TYR A 329 -8.87 4.20 -7.53
C TYR A 329 -9.10 2.70 -7.57
N GLY A 330 -8.91 2.02 -6.44
CA GLY A 330 -9.07 0.57 -6.30
C GLY A 330 -10.45 0.10 -6.71
N ASN A 331 -11.50 0.73 -6.18
CA ASN A 331 -12.89 0.39 -6.48
C ASN A 331 -13.22 0.44 -7.98
N LEU A 332 -12.60 1.34 -8.72
CA LEU A 332 -12.82 1.45 -10.16
C LEU A 332 -12.04 0.42 -10.96
N ILE A 333 -10.77 0.20 -10.61
CA ILE A 333 -9.94 -0.73 -11.39
C ILE A 333 -10.30 -2.20 -11.11
N GLU A 334 -10.92 -2.53 -9.97
CA GLU A 334 -11.40 -3.88 -9.67
C GLU A 334 -12.45 -4.38 -10.67
N ASP A 335 -13.21 -3.50 -11.32
CA ASP A 335 -14.15 -3.84 -12.38
C ASP A 335 -13.47 -4.18 -13.72
N VAL A 336 -12.18 -3.88 -13.87
CA VAL A 336 -11.40 -4.24 -15.06
C VAL A 336 -11.06 -5.73 -15.02
N PRO A 337 -11.41 -6.53 -16.06
CA PRO A 337 -11.16 -7.95 -16.07
C PRO A 337 -9.68 -8.28 -15.82
N GLY A 338 -9.40 -9.23 -14.93
CA GLY A 338 -8.09 -9.78 -14.65
C GLY A 338 -7.04 -8.81 -14.09
N ILE A 339 -7.39 -7.56 -13.74
CA ILE A 339 -6.40 -6.55 -13.32
C ILE A 339 -5.65 -6.96 -12.05
N SER A 340 -6.35 -7.56 -11.08
CA SER A 340 -5.73 -8.03 -9.84
C SER A 340 -4.69 -9.13 -10.10
N ALA A 341 -5.03 -10.11 -10.96
CA ALA A 341 -4.10 -11.18 -11.36
C ALA A 341 -2.90 -10.64 -12.14
N TYR A 342 -3.15 -9.66 -13.03
CA TYR A 342 -2.09 -9.00 -13.78
C TYR A 342 -1.12 -8.25 -12.87
N TYR A 343 -1.62 -7.44 -11.94
CA TYR A 343 -0.76 -6.71 -11.01
C TYR A 343 -0.01 -7.64 -10.06
N ASN A 344 -0.65 -8.71 -9.62
CA ASN A 344 0.01 -9.73 -8.83
C ASN A 344 1.22 -10.32 -9.59
N THR A 345 1.02 -10.69 -10.84
CA THR A 345 2.11 -11.22 -11.67
C THR A 345 3.18 -10.16 -11.96
N LYS A 346 2.76 -8.92 -12.25
CA LYS A 346 3.65 -7.81 -12.57
C LYS A 346 4.55 -7.41 -11.41
N PHE A 347 4.00 -7.39 -10.20
CA PHE A 347 4.72 -6.94 -9.00
C PHE A 347 5.23 -8.10 -8.13
N THR A 348 4.93 -9.34 -8.48
CA THR A 348 5.60 -10.49 -7.87
C THR A 348 7.00 -10.59 -8.47
N ILE A 349 8.01 -10.33 -7.66
CA ILE A 349 9.37 -10.76 -8.00
C ILE A 349 9.36 -12.27 -7.88
N ASN A 350 9.85 -12.95 -8.91
CA ASN A 350 10.16 -14.38 -8.79
C ASN A 350 10.97 -14.59 -7.50
N ASP A 351 10.50 -15.49 -6.65
CA ASP A 351 11.12 -15.89 -5.38
C ASP A 351 12.59 -16.40 -5.54
N SER A 352 13.20 -16.22 -6.69
CA SER A 352 14.59 -16.55 -6.95
C SER A 352 15.60 -15.48 -6.48
N VAL A 353 15.15 -14.31 -6.11
CA VAL A 353 15.98 -13.38 -5.31
C VAL A 353 15.65 -13.69 -3.85
N THR A 354 16.33 -14.68 -3.32
CA THR A 354 16.40 -14.91 -1.87
C THR A 354 16.84 -13.60 -1.25
N PRO A 355 16.02 -12.95 -0.39
CA PRO A 355 16.50 -11.81 0.37
C PRO A 355 17.80 -12.26 1.04
N THR A 356 18.84 -11.46 0.96
CA THR A 356 20.08 -11.78 1.68
C THR A 356 19.78 -11.51 3.14
N ILE A 357 19.09 -12.44 3.82
CA ILE A 357 18.88 -12.39 5.26
C ILE A 357 20.26 -12.48 5.87
N SER A 358 20.72 -11.39 6.47
CA SER A 358 22.02 -11.34 7.14
C SER A 358 21.94 -11.79 8.59
N ASN A 359 20.76 -11.68 9.18
CA ASN A 359 20.52 -12.06 10.57
C ASN A 359 19.06 -12.52 10.75
N ILE A 360 18.83 -13.55 11.56
CA ILE A 360 17.51 -14.01 12.03
C ILE A 360 17.45 -13.79 13.54
N ARG A 361 16.41 -13.12 14.01
CA ARG A 361 16.16 -12.92 15.45
C ARG A 361 15.05 -13.87 15.90
N ILE A 362 15.32 -14.68 16.88
CA ILE A 362 14.34 -15.64 17.42
C ILE A 362 13.91 -15.19 18.81
N ALA A 363 12.64 -14.83 18.98
CA ALA A 363 12.09 -14.56 20.29
C ALA A 363 11.96 -15.86 21.08
N PHE A 364 12.55 -15.88 22.25
CA PHE A 364 12.57 -17.04 23.11
C PHE A 364 12.45 -16.65 24.59
N GLU A 365 11.64 -17.39 25.35
CA GLU A 365 11.57 -17.20 26.79
C GLU A 365 12.85 -17.74 27.42
N MET A 366 13.69 -16.82 27.90
CA MET A 366 15.01 -17.15 28.47
C MET A 366 14.91 -17.36 29.96
N LYS A 367 15.68 -18.32 30.47
CA LYS A 367 15.93 -18.53 31.90
C LYS A 367 17.28 -17.91 32.26
N ASP A 368 17.41 -17.49 33.53
CA ASP A 368 18.68 -16.93 34.02
C ASP A 368 19.79 -17.97 34.07
N ASP A 369 19.43 -19.26 34.26
CA ASP A 369 20.38 -20.36 34.34
C ASP A 369 19.82 -21.64 33.71
N TYR A 370 20.67 -22.39 33.03
CA TYR A 370 20.35 -23.68 32.39
C TYR A 370 21.24 -24.76 33.01
N GLU A 371 20.67 -25.56 33.89
CA GLU A 371 21.39 -26.70 34.51
C GLU A 371 21.88 -27.70 33.45
N ASN A 372 21.10 -27.88 32.38
CA ASN A 372 21.48 -28.70 31.23
C ASN A 372 21.80 -27.77 30.03
N PRO A 373 23.07 -27.71 29.59
CA PRO A 373 23.45 -26.86 28.44
C PRO A 373 22.66 -27.15 27.15
N ALA A 374 22.15 -28.39 26.99
CA ALA A 374 21.36 -28.76 25.81
C ALA A 374 19.95 -28.15 25.81
N GLU A 375 19.49 -27.62 26.93
CA GLU A 375 18.21 -26.92 27.07
C GLU A 375 18.33 -25.40 26.77
N ASN A 376 19.56 -24.92 26.58
CA ASN A 376 19.79 -23.53 26.25
C ASN A 376 19.35 -23.25 24.81
N PRO A 377 18.43 -22.30 24.55
CA PRO A 377 17.99 -21.93 23.23
C PRO A 377 19.10 -21.52 22.25
N GLN A 378 20.27 -21.13 22.79
CA GLN A 378 21.44 -20.81 21.96
C GLN A 378 21.85 -22.01 21.06
N VAL A 379 21.69 -23.25 21.57
CA VAL A 379 21.97 -24.45 20.76
C VAL A 379 21.12 -24.51 19.51
N LEU A 380 19.84 -24.12 19.59
CA LEU A 380 18.96 -24.04 18.43
C LEU A 380 19.37 -22.89 17.49
N ALA A 381 19.71 -21.72 18.04
CA ALA A 381 20.19 -20.60 17.24
C ALA A 381 21.46 -20.94 16.45
N ASP A 382 22.43 -21.58 17.12
CA ASP A 382 23.69 -22.03 16.54
C ASP A 382 23.45 -23.07 15.43
N PHE A 383 22.55 -24.03 15.67
CA PHE A 383 22.17 -25.04 14.68
C PHE A 383 21.53 -24.39 13.43
N ILE A 384 20.59 -23.47 13.61
CA ILE A 384 19.95 -22.77 12.46
C ILE A 384 21.00 -21.96 11.71
N ALA A 385 21.90 -21.26 12.41
CA ALA A 385 22.99 -20.51 11.78
C ALA A 385 23.91 -21.39 10.96
N GLU A 386 24.27 -22.57 11.46
CA GLU A 386 25.09 -23.56 10.73
C GLU A 386 24.39 -24.09 9.48
N GLN A 387 23.09 -24.39 9.58
CA GLN A 387 22.34 -24.96 8.44
C GLN A 387 22.04 -23.92 7.36
N THR A 388 21.85 -22.66 7.72
CA THR A 388 21.42 -21.60 6.80
C THR A 388 22.56 -20.70 6.30
N GLY A 389 23.68 -20.68 7.01
CA GLY A 389 24.77 -19.73 6.74
C GLY A 389 24.44 -18.29 7.12
N VAL A 390 23.33 -18.05 7.81
CA VAL A 390 22.84 -16.75 8.26
C VAL A 390 23.12 -16.60 9.75
N SER A 391 23.50 -15.40 10.20
CA SER A 391 23.62 -15.10 11.62
C SER A 391 22.26 -15.28 12.32
N VAL A 392 22.25 -15.90 13.49
CA VAL A 392 21.03 -16.07 14.28
C VAL A 392 21.28 -15.54 15.70
N THR A 393 20.38 -14.67 16.16
CA THR A 393 20.43 -14.08 17.50
C THR A 393 19.15 -14.37 18.27
N LEU A 394 19.27 -14.54 19.59
CA LEU A 394 18.09 -14.70 20.45
C LEU A 394 17.61 -13.32 20.92
N TYR A 395 16.31 -13.12 20.85
CA TYR A 395 15.62 -11.98 21.44
C TYR A 395 14.93 -12.45 22.74
N PRO A 396 15.43 -12.08 23.89
CA PRO A 396 14.89 -12.58 25.16
C PRO A 396 13.53 -11.95 25.46
N VAL A 397 12.57 -12.77 25.80
CA VAL A 397 11.22 -12.38 26.23
C VAL A 397 10.85 -13.04 27.53
N THR A 398 9.87 -12.52 28.25
CA THR A 398 9.44 -12.98 29.58
C THR A 398 8.01 -13.50 29.62
N SER A 399 7.31 -13.50 28.50
CA SER A 399 5.92 -13.97 28.40
C SER A 399 5.48 -14.18 26.96
N GLU A 400 4.45 -14.99 26.76
CA GLU A 400 3.79 -15.20 25.47
C GLU A 400 3.29 -13.88 24.85
N GLY A 401 2.78 -12.95 25.65
CA GLY A 401 2.39 -11.63 25.19
C GLY A 401 3.57 -10.82 24.64
N ALA A 402 4.72 -10.90 25.29
CA ALA A 402 5.95 -10.25 24.82
C ALA A 402 6.48 -10.89 23.52
N ILE A 403 6.26 -12.20 23.32
CA ILE A 403 6.57 -12.87 22.04
C ILE A 403 5.74 -12.28 20.89
N ILE A 404 4.41 -12.14 21.10
CA ILE A 404 3.52 -11.55 20.09
C ILE A 404 3.97 -10.12 19.75
N GLU A 405 4.26 -9.31 20.76
CA GLU A 405 4.74 -7.94 20.58
C GLU A 405 6.11 -7.90 19.86
N ALA A 406 7.03 -8.79 20.18
CA ALA A 406 8.34 -8.87 19.52
C ALA A 406 8.18 -9.16 18.01
N LEU A 407 7.31 -10.09 17.63
CA LEU A 407 7.02 -10.39 16.23
C LEU A 407 6.28 -9.25 15.55
N ARG A 408 5.25 -8.70 16.22
CA ARG A 408 4.41 -7.61 15.70
C ARG A 408 5.21 -6.36 15.38
N PHE A 409 6.16 -6.00 16.24
CA PHE A 409 6.99 -4.79 16.09
C PHE A 409 8.33 -5.06 15.40
N GLY A 410 8.51 -6.23 14.79
CA GLY A 410 9.73 -6.57 14.07
C GLY A 410 10.99 -6.67 14.94
N ASN A 411 10.86 -6.81 16.26
CA ASN A 411 11.99 -7.06 17.16
C ASN A 411 12.48 -8.51 17.10
N ALA A 412 11.65 -9.41 16.60
CA ALA A 412 12.00 -10.79 16.28
C ALA A 412 11.36 -11.19 14.95
N ASP A 413 11.99 -12.14 14.26
CA ASP A 413 11.57 -12.63 12.96
C ASP A 413 10.81 -13.96 13.07
N ILE A 414 11.16 -14.75 14.10
CA ILE A 414 10.58 -16.07 14.40
C ILE A 414 10.36 -16.18 15.90
N ALA A 415 9.34 -16.93 16.30
CA ALA A 415 9.14 -17.30 17.69
C ALA A 415 8.50 -18.68 17.83
N PHE A 416 8.77 -19.35 18.95
CA PHE A 416 8.05 -20.52 19.41
C PHE A 416 7.04 -20.06 20.46
N MET A 417 5.79 -20.41 20.30
CA MET A 417 4.72 -20.03 21.22
C MET A 417 3.66 -21.13 21.34
N ASP A 418 2.86 -21.07 22.38
CA ASP A 418 1.75 -22.00 22.52
C ASP A 418 0.57 -21.69 21.58
N GLY A 419 -0.37 -22.65 21.48
CA GLY A 419 -1.50 -22.54 20.56
C GLY A 419 -2.42 -21.36 20.87
N GLY A 420 -2.53 -20.94 22.11
CA GLY A 420 -3.35 -19.79 22.52
C GLY A 420 -2.74 -18.47 22.04
N ALA A 421 -1.46 -18.28 22.29
CA ALA A 421 -0.71 -17.11 21.84
C ALA A 421 -0.64 -17.07 20.29
N ALA A 422 -0.37 -18.22 19.66
CA ALA A 422 -0.34 -18.34 18.19
C ALA A 422 -1.69 -17.98 17.57
N TRP A 423 -2.81 -18.38 18.18
CA TRP A 423 -4.16 -18.03 17.71
C TRP A 423 -4.41 -16.52 17.80
N VAL A 424 -4.05 -15.88 18.90
CA VAL A 424 -4.16 -14.42 19.07
C VAL A 424 -3.27 -13.69 18.05
N GLY A 425 -2.01 -14.12 17.92
CA GLY A 425 -1.09 -13.56 16.95
C GLY A 425 -1.61 -13.62 15.51
N TRP A 426 -2.15 -14.78 15.14
CA TRP A 426 -2.77 -14.96 13.82
C TRP A 426 -4.03 -14.11 13.65
N LYS A 427 -4.95 -14.16 14.62
CA LYS A 427 -6.29 -13.58 14.48
C LYS A 427 -6.28 -12.06 14.55
N GLU A 428 -5.50 -11.49 15.46
CA GLU A 428 -5.51 -10.05 15.77
C GLU A 428 -4.40 -9.29 15.05
N TYR A 429 -3.29 -9.97 14.69
CA TYR A 429 -2.08 -9.30 14.18
C TYR A 429 -1.55 -9.90 12.88
N GLY A 430 -2.23 -10.88 12.29
CA GLY A 430 -1.87 -11.46 10.99
C GLY A 430 -0.58 -12.29 10.99
N LEU A 431 -0.10 -12.74 12.16
CA LEU A 431 1.07 -13.62 12.24
C LEU A 431 0.76 -14.96 11.55
N ALA A 432 1.76 -15.56 10.92
CA ALA A 432 1.63 -16.85 10.22
C ALA A 432 2.41 -17.95 10.91
N ALA A 433 1.82 -19.14 11.04
CA ALA A 433 2.55 -20.33 11.48
C ALA A 433 3.29 -20.95 10.29
N MET A 434 4.62 -21.07 10.40
CA MET A 434 5.45 -21.67 9.36
C MET A 434 5.74 -23.15 9.61
N ALA A 435 5.72 -23.58 10.87
CA ALA A 435 5.98 -24.95 11.31
C ALA A 435 5.32 -25.22 12.66
N ALA A 436 5.12 -26.46 13.00
CA ALA A 436 4.67 -26.90 14.32
C ALA A 436 5.48 -28.11 14.78
N ASP A 437 5.64 -28.21 16.12
CA ASP A 437 6.31 -29.37 16.72
C ASP A 437 5.51 -30.68 16.49
N LEU A 438 6.21 -31.77 16.36
CA LEU A 438 5.60 -33.10 16.26
C LEU A 438 5.55 -33.76 17.64
N LYS A 439 4.41 -34.33 17.97
CA LYS A 439 4.26 -35.22 19.11
C LYS A 439 4.91 -36.57 18.81
N SER A 440 5.15 -37.38 19.83
CA SER A 440 5.77 -38.69 19.67
C SER A 440 5.03 -39.67 18.73
N ASP A 441 3.77 -39.43 18.49
CA ASP A 441 2.91 -40.18 17.57
C ASP A 441 2.86 -39.57 16.15
N GLY A 442 3.63 -38.51 15.89
CA GLY A 442 3.71 -37.82 14.59
C GLY A 442 2.60 -36.80 14.34
N ARG A 443 1.73 -36.51 15.29
CA ARG A 443 0.70 -35.47 15.17
C ARG A 443 1.25 -34.10 15.56
N THR A 444 0.69 -33.06 14.98
CA THR A 444 0.96 -31.64 15.31
C THR A 444 -0.05 -31.05 16.29
N HIS A 445 -0.91 -31.88 16.87
CA HIS A 445 -1.98 -31.47 17.77
C HIS A 445 -2.23 -32.56 18.84
N TYR A 446 -2.96 -32.23 19.87
CA TYR A 446 -3.53 -33.16 20.83
C TYR A 446 -5.02 -32.88 20.95
N ASP A 447 -5.76 -33.92 21.28
CA ASP A 447 -7.21 -33.83 21.43
C ASP A 447 -7.57 -33.44 22.88
N ALA A 448 -8.53 -32.56 23.02
CA ALA A 448 -9.14 -32.25 24.30
C ALA A 448 -10.32 -33.21 24.56
N HIS A 449 -10.33 -33.81 25.73
CA HIS A 449 -11.39 -34.75 26.11
C HIS A 449 -12.03 -34.34 27.44
N ALA A 450 -13.34 -34.44 27.50
CA ALA A 450 -14.04 -34.45 28.77
C ALA A 450 -13.92 -35.85 29.42
N VAL A 451 -13.46 -35.90 30.63
CA VAL A 451 -13.31 -37.15 31.40
C VAL A 451 -14.41 -37.20 32.46
N VAL A 452 -15.15 -38.26 32.46
CA VAL A 452 -16.23 -38.49 33.42
C VAL A 452 -16.05 -39.84 34.12
N LEU A 453 -16.64 -39.98 35.28
CA LEU A 453 -16.60 -41.27 36.00
C LEU A 453 -17.36 -42.34 35.26
N ASN A 454 -16.77 -43.52 35.15
CA ASN A 454 -17.47 -44.68 34.62
C ASN A 454 -18.74 -45.01 35.46
N GLY A 455 -19.84 -45.19 34.78
CA GLY A 455 -21.15 -45.43 35.40
C GLY A 455 -21.89 -44.15 35.83
N SER A 456 -21.39 -42.96 35.55
CA SER A 456 -22.18 -41.72 35.63
C SER A 456 -23.23 -41.67 34.53
N ASP A 457 -24.26 -40.87 34.72
CA ASP A 457 -25.34 -40.72 33.71
C ASP A 457 -24.78 -40.18 32.39
N ILE A 458 -23.78 -39.29 32.45
CA ILE A 458 -23.09 -38.74 31.26
C ILE A 458 -22.30 -39.85 30.54
N ALA A 459 -21.57 -40.70 31.31
CA ALA A 459 -20.85 -41.82 30.72
C ALA A 459 -21.78 -42.85 30.11
N ASN A 460 -22.87 -43.14 30.75
CA ASN A 460 -23.88 -44.07 30.20
C ASN A 460 -24.52 -43.52 28.92
N ALA A 461 -24.90 -42.25 28.90
CA ALA A 461 -25.43 -41.58 27.69
C ALA A 461 -24.46 -41.63 26.51
N TYR A 462 -23.16 -41.48 26.76
CA TYR A 462 -22.15 -41.60 25.72
C TYR A 462 -21.97 -43.03 25.22
N LEU A 463 -22.00 -44.02 26.11
CA LEU A 463 -21.78 -45.43 25.80
C LEU A 463 -23.00 -46.12 25.19
N ASP A 464 -24.21 -45.64 25.50
CA ASP A 464 -25.47 -46.21 24.98
C ASP A 464 -25.66 -45.96 23.48
N ASN A 465 -24.88 -45.11 22.89
CA ASN A 465 -24.94 -44.77 21.46
C ASN A 465 -26.37 -44.32 20.99
N ASP A 466 -27.17 -43.83 21.92
CA ASP A 466 -28.52 -43.34 21.65
C ASP A 466 -28.47 -41.87 21.23
N THR A 467 -28.75 -41.65 19.95
CA THR A 467 -28.72 -40.29 19.37
C THR A 467 -29.79 -39.36 19.94
N SER A 468 -30.71 -39.87 20.78
CA SER A 468 -31.70 -39.06 21.48
C SER A 468 -31.18 -38.44 22.77
N THR A 469 -30.04 -38.89 23.26
CA THR A 469 -29.36 -38.38 24.47
C THR A 469 -28.01 -37.76 24.08
N ASP A 470 -27.87 -36.44 24.32
CA ASP A 470 -26.61 -35.72 24.10
C ASP A 470 -25.83 -35.70 25.41
N PRO A 471 -24.68 -36.42 25.52
CA PRO A 471 -23.88 -36.44 26.72
C PRO A 471 -23.28 -35.05 27.06
N PHE A 472 -23.10 -34.18 26.09
CA PHE A 472 -22.63 -32.81 26.33
C PHE A 472 -23.73 -31.93 26.93
N ALA A 473 -24.98 -32.06 26.48
CA ALA A 473 -26.10 -31.36 27.08
C ALA A 473 -26.32 -31.77 28.55
N MET A 474 -26.00 -33.03 28.90
CA MET A 474 -26.08 -33.52 30.29
C MET A 474 -25.00 -32.95 31.22
N MET A 475 -24.03 -32.23 30.71
CA MET A 475 -23.02 -31.50 31.53
C MET A 475 -23.58 -30.21 32.11
N GLU A 476 -24.74 -29.73 31.62
CA GLU A 476 -25.35 -28.50 32.13
C GLU A 476 -25.70 -28.67 33.62
N GLY A 477 -25.28 -27.72 34.44
CA GLY A 477 -25.50 -27.73 35.89
C GLY A 477 -24.57 -28.66 36.69
N THR A 478 -23.62 -29.35 36.05
CA THR A 478 -22.60 -30.15 36.74
C THR A 478 -21.42 -29.30 37.15
N THR A 479 -20.63 -29.81 38.12
CA THR A 479 -19.36 -29.17 38.53
C THR A 479 -18.25 -29.67 37.62
N SER A 480 -17.55 -28.74 36.94
CA SER A 480 -16.38 -29.05 36.11
C SER A 480 -15.06 -28.76 36.83
N CYS A 481 -14.07 -29.57 36.53
CA CYS A 481 -12.69 -29.35 36.94
C CYS A 481 -11.86 -28.99 35.69
N HIS A 482 -11.16 -27.86 35.73
CA HIS A 482 -10.30 -27.36 34.64
C HIS A 482 -8.85 -27.39 35.04
#